data_0dae8b21f176357844e2b5f190e853b2
#
_entry.id   0dae8b21f176357844e2b5f190e853b2
#
_cell.length_a   1.000
_cell.length_b   1.000
_cell.length_c   1.000
_cell.angle_alpha   90.00
_cell.angle_beta   90.00
_cell.angle_gamma   90.00
#
_symmetry.space_group_name_H-M   'P 1'
#
loop_
_entity.id
_entity.type
_entity.pdbx_description
1 polymer ?
#
loop_
_entity_poly.entity_id
_entity_poly.type
_entity_poly.pdbx_seq_one_letter_code
_entity_poly.pdbx_strand_id
1 'polypeptide(L)'
;MEKTKRGYVLAVDQGTTSTRAIIFDENGEIAACAQHEFKQIYPKPGWVEHNPEDIIASVYKSISEAAAKVNAADIEAVGITNQRETVIAWDSETGKAVYNAIVWQCRRSADECARLTEAGCDELIYEKTGLMPDAYFSATKIKWIMQNVPEALKLQNAGRLRIGTVDTYLMYMLSGGKI
;
A
#
# COMPACT_ATOMS: atom_id res chain seq x y z
N MET A 1 -3.35 -44.55 4.34
CA MET A 1 -2.29 -43.56 4.07
C MET A 1 -2.81 -42.21 4.53
N GLU A 2 -2.32 -41.74 5.66
CA GLU A 2 -2.56 -40.35 6.07
C GLU A 2 -2.03 -39.43 4.96
N LYS A 3 -2.90 -38.58 4.40
CA LYS A 3 -2.47 -37.49 3.56
C LYS A 3 -1.60 -36.58 4.44
N THR A 4 -0.30 -36.57 4.22
CA THR A 4 0.57 -35.53 4.78
C THR A 4 -0.07 -34.18 4.46
N LYS A 5 -0.46 -33.45 5.49
CA LYS A 5 -1.05 -32.12 5.37
C LYS A 5 0.03 -31.23 4.74
N ARG A 6 -0.17 -30.81 3.48
CA ARG A 6 0.75 -29.87 2.82
C ARG A 6 0.46 -28.49 3.39
N GLY A 7 1.48 -27.87 3.99
CA GLY A 7 1.40 -26.47 4.40
C GLY A 7 1.76 -25.56 3.23
N TYR A 8 0.93 -24.55 2.99
CA TYR A 8 1.21 -23.52 2.00
C TYR A 8 1.43 -22.16 2.66
N VAL A 9 2.24 -21.31 2.02
CA VAL A 9 2.38 -19.89 2.35
C VAL A 9 1.94 -19.07 1.15
N LEU A 10 1.01 -18.14 1.39
CA LEU A 10 0.58 -17.16 0.40
C LEU A 10 1.42 -15.89 0.51
N ALA A 11 2.11 -15.51 -0.54
CA ALA A 11 2.80 -14.23 -0.66
C ALA A 11 2.01 -13.30 -1.58
N VAL A 12 1.68 -12.10 -1.08
CA VAL A 12 1.02 -11.04 -1.84
C VAL A 12 2.04 -9.94 -2.13
N ASP A 13 2.35 -9.73 -3.39
CA ASP A 13 3.21 -8.66 -3.88
C ASP A 13 2.34 -7.59 -4.57
N GLN A 14 2.03 -6.52 -3.84
CA GLN A 14 1.28 -5.40 -4.37
C GLN A 14 2.26 -4.39 -4.98
N GLY A 15 2.56 -4.54 -6.27
CA GLY A 15 3.48 -3.69 -7.02
C GLY A 15 2.84 -2.38 -7.51
N THR A 16 3.63 -1.60 -8.25
CA THR A 16 3.19 -0.30 -8.78
C THR A 16 2.16 -0.44 -9.91
N THR A 17 2.25 -1.49 -10.73
CA THR A 17 1.38 -1.66 -11.91
C THR A 17 0.42 -2.84 -11.80
N SER A 18 0.70 -3.75 -10.89
CA SER A 18 -0.09 -4.98 -10.72
C SER A 18 0.07 -5.54 -9.32
N THR A 19 -0.87 -6.40 -8.92
CA THR A 19 -0.77 -7.25 -7.75
C THR A 19 -0.53 -8.68 -8.16
N ARG A 20 0.40 -9.36 -7.50
CA ARG A 20 0.68 -10.78 -7.68
C ARG A 20 0.44 -11.53 -6.39
N ALA A 21 -0.25 -12.66 -6.47
CA ALA A 21 -0.39 -13.63 -5.38
C ALA A 21 0.34 -14.90 -5.77
N ILE A 22 1.27 -15.38 -4.94
CA ILE A 22 2.05 -16.58 -5.16
C ILE A 22 1.85 -17.51 -3.96
N ILE A 23 1.55 -18.75 -4.20
CA ILE A 23 1.43 -19.79 -3.17
C ILE A 23 2.65 -20.70 -3.28
N PHE A 24 3.41 -20.78 -2.19
CA PHE A 24 4.55 -21.66 -2.06
C PHE A 24 4.19 -22.89 -1.25
N ASP A 25 4.74 -24.05 -1.63
CA ASP A 25 4.65 -25.28 -0.85
C ASP A 25 5.75 -25.33 0.24
N GLU A 26 5.78 -26.44 0.97
CA GLU A 26 6.74 -26.72 2.05
C GLU A 26 8.21 -26.79 1.59
N ASN A 27 8.46 -26.96 0.29
CA ASN A 27 9.80 -26.98 -0.30
C ASN A 27 10.23 -25.61 -0.85
N GLY A 28 9.33 -24.60 -0.78
CA GLY A 28 9.54 -23.29 -1.38
C GLY A 28 9.28 -23.25 -2.89
N GLU A 29 8.67 -24.29 -3.45
CA GLU A 29 8.29 -24.35 -4.86
C GLU A 29 6.94 -23.64 -5.07
N ILE A 30 6.77 -23.02 -6.26
CA ILE A 30 5.54 -22.32 -6.60
C ILE A 30 4.44 -23.33 -6.93
N ALA A 31 3.47 -23.47 -6.03
CA ALA A 31 2.29 -24.31 -6.23
C ALA A 31 1.20 -23.61 -7.07
N ALA A 32 1.05 -22.28 -6.92
CA ALA A 32 0.10 -21.48 -7.69
C ALA A 32 0.54 -20.02 -7.80
N CYS A 33 0.09 -19.34 -8.85
CA CYS A 33 0.32 -17.92 -9.05
C CYS A 33 -0.85 -17.30 -9.81
N ALA A 34 -1.20 -16.05 -9.46
CA ALA A 34 -2.10 -15.19 -10.21
C ALA A 34 -1.63 -13.75 -10.14
N GLN A 35 -1.90 -12.96 -11.19
CA GLN A 35 -1.50 -11.55 -11.27
C GLN A 35 -2.57 -10.74 -11.98
N HIS A 36 -2.88 -9.56 -11.44
CA HIS A 36 -3.83 -8.62 -12.02
C HIS A 36 -3.29 -7.21 -12.01
N GLU A 37 -3.36 -6.57 -13.17
CA GLU A 37 -3.03 -5.16 -13.34
C GLU A 37 -4.17 -4.27 -12.86
N PHE A 38 -3.85 -3.00 -12.55
CA PHE A 38 -4.81 -1.95 -12.24
C PHE A 38 -4.40 -0.63 -12.91
N LYS A 39 -5.36 0.30 -13.00
CA LYS A 39 -5.21 1.54 -13.75
C LYS A 39 -4.25 2.51 -13.05
N GLN A 40 -3.33 3.06 -13.84
CA GLN A 40 -2.50 4.19 -13.44
C GLN A 40 -3.22 5.50 -13.76
N ILE A 41 -3.15 6.50 -12.86
CA ILE A 41 -3.81 7.80 -13.00
C ILE A 41 -2.74 8.90 -13.01
N TYR A 42 -2.78 9.75 -14.02
CA TYR A 42 -1.85 10.86 -14.22
C TYR A 42 -2.62 12.19 -14.32
N PRO A 43 -3.04 12.81 -13.18
CA PRO A 43 -3.92 13.99 -13.20
C PRO A 43 -3.26 15.24 -13.79
N LYS A 44 -1.95 15.38 -13.60
CA LYS A 44 -1.13 16.52 -14.06
C LYS A 44 0.29 16.03 -14.37
N PRO A 45 1.10 16.78 -15.12
CA PRO A 45 2.51 16.47 -15.30
C PRO A 45 3.24 16.26 -13.97
N GLY A 46 3.95 15.15 -13.83
CA GLY A 46 4.66 14.77 -12.61
C GLY A 46 3.78 14.22 -11.47
N TRP A 47 2.45 14.15 -11.63
CA TRP A 47 1.55 13.56 -10.65
C TRP A 47 1.22 12.12 -11.03
N VAL A 48 1.31 11.22 -10.05
CA VAL A 48 0.97 9.81 -10.21
C VAL A 48 0.10 9.38 -9.06
N GLU A 49 -1.03 8.76 -9.38
CA GLU A 49 -2.04 8.31 -8.42
C GLU A 49 -2.56 6.92 -8.78
N HIS A 50 -3.03 6.21 -7.77
CA HIS A 50 -3.82 4.98 -7.94
C HIS A 50 -5.15 5.12 -7.21
N ASN A 51 -6.21 4.49 -7.75
CA ASN A 51 -7.45 4.32 -7.00
C ASN A 51 -7.25 3.21 -5.95
N PRO A 52 -7.42 3.48 -4.64
CA PRO A 52 -7.29 2.46 -3.60
C PRO A 52 -8.27 1.28 -3.75
N GLU A 53 -9.46 1.53 -4.31
CA GLU A 53 -10.44 0.48 -4.59
C GLU A 53 -9.93 -0.48 -5.67
N ASP A 54 -9.26 0.02 -6.73
CA ASP A 54 -8.65 -0.82 -7.77
C ASP A 54 -7.48 -1.64 -7.20
N ILE A 55 -6.68 -1.08 -6.29
CA ILE A 55 -5.62 -1.82 -5.59
C ILE A 55 -6.24 -2.99 -4.81
N ILE A 56 -7.23 -2.73 -3.97
CA ILE A 56 -7.90 -3.77 -3.16
C ILE A 56 -8.56 -4.82 -4.05
N ALA A 57 -9.24 -4.41 -5.10
CA ALA A 57 -9.88 -5.34 -6.05
C ALA A 57 -8.86 -6.26 -6.71
N SER A 58 -7.69 -5.72 -7.11
CA SER A 58 -6.60 -6.52 -7.70
C SER A 58 -6.02 -7.51 -6.70
N VAL A 59 -5.89 -7.14 -5.41
CA VAL A 59 -5.43 -8.02 -4.33
C VAL A 59 -6.41 -9.18 -4.13
N TYR A 60 -7.69 -8.89 -3.93
CA TYR A 60 -8.71 -9.95 -3.74
C TYR A 60 -8.77 -10.89 -4.92
N LYS A 61 -8.73 -10.35 -6.15
CA LYS A 61 -8.78 -11.16 -7.36
C LYS A 61 -7.56 -12.07 -7.49
N SER A 62 -6.35 -11.54 -7.25
CA SER A 62 -5.11 -12.33 -7.31
C SER A 62 -5.08 -13.41 -6.24
N ILE A 63 -5.47 -13.11 -4.99
CA ILE A 63 -5.56 -14.09 -3.91
C ILE A 63 -6.57 -15.18 -4.25
N SER A 64 -7.80 -14.80 -4.64
CA SER A 64 -8.88 -15.76 -4.92
C SER A 64 -8.50 -16.69 -6.06
N GLU A 65 -7.90 -16.19 -7.14
CA GLU A 65 -7.50 -16.99 -8.28
C GLU A 65 -6.33 -17.94 -7.96
N ALA A 66 -5.35 -17.49 -7.17
CA ALA A 66 -4.25 -18.35 -6.73
C ALA A 66 -4.74 -19.42 -5.76
N ALA A 67 -5.56 -19.06 -4.76
CA ALA A 67 -6.09 -19.97 -3.76
C ALA A 67 -7.02 -21.04 -4.37
N ALA A 68 -7.74 -20.74 -5.45
CA ALA A 68 -8.58 -21.70 -6.14
C ALA A 68 -7.80 -22.89 -6.77
N LYS A 69 -6.48 -22.76 -6.92
CA LYS A 69 -5.61 -23.80 -7.53
C LYS A 69 -5.04 -24.78 -6.50
N VAL A 70 -5.25 -24.53 -5.20
CA VAL A 70 -4.82 -25.39 -4.10
C VAL A 70 -5.98 -25.63 -3.13
N ASN A 71 -5.79 -26.46 -2.10
CA ASN A 71 -6.74 -26.50 -1.00
C ASN A 71 -6.47 -25.28 -0.07
N ALA A 72 -7.32 -24.27 -0.13
CA ALA A 72 -7.16 -23.05 0.63
C ALA A 72 -7.09 -23.26 2.17
N ALA A 73 -7.66 -24.38 2.69
CA ALA A 73 -7.57 -24.74 4.10
C ALA A 73 -6.16 -25.14 4.55
N ASP A 74 -5.27 -25.43 3.60
CA ASP A 74 -3.88 -25.77 3.87
C ASP A 74 -2.95 -24.55 3.79
N ILE A 75 -3.46 -23.32 3.55
CA ILE A 75 -2.71 -22.07 3.62
C ILE A 75 -2.56 -21.71 5.10
N GLU A 76 -1.33 -21.75 5.61
CA GLU A 76 -1.02 -21.57 7.03
C GLU A 76 -0.62 -20.12 7.36
N ALA A 77 -0.09 -19.38 6.38
CA ALA A 77 0.36 -18.00 6.58
C ALA A 77 0.19 -17.15 5.32
N VAL A 78 0.06 -15.84 5.53
CA VAL A 78 0.03 -14.82 4.48
C VAL A 78 1.12 -13.79 4.73
N GLY A 79 2.01 -13.59 3.76
CA GLY A 79 2.98 -12.51 3.75
C GLY A 79 2.55 -11.42 2.75
N ILE A 80 2.72 -10.16 3.11
CA ILE A 80 2.37 -9.02 2.25
C ILE A 80 3.61 -8.15 2.05
N THR A 81 3.91 -7.83 0.80
CA THR A 81 4.81 -6.74 0.42
C THR A 81 4.10 -5.77 -0.51
N ASN A 82 4.63 -4.56 -0.64
CA ASN A 82 3.93 -3.50 -1.39
C ASN A 82 4.89 -2.56 -2.13
N GLN A 83 4.31 -1.72 -2.98
CA GLN A 83 4.97 -0.52 -3.50
C GLN A 83 5.24 0.45 -2.36
N ARG A 84 6.48 0.52 -1.90
CA ARG A 84 6.90 1.35 -0.77
C ARG A 84 6.60 2.83 -1.03
N GLU A 85 6.39 3.62 0.04
CA GLU A 85 6.21 5.08 0.03
C GLU A 85 4.96 5.59 -0.70
N THR A 86 4.13 4.73 -1.25
CA THR A 86 2.80 5.10 -1.74
C THR A 86 1.85 5.26 -0.56
N VAL A 87 1.24 6.45 -0.43
CA VAL A 87 0.44 6.86 0.73
C VAL A 87 -1.04 6.80 0.42
N ILE A 88 -1.80 6.21 1.35
CA ILE A 88 -3.27 6.17 1.35
C ILE A 88 -3.77 6.79 2.65
N ALA A 89 -4.83 7.60 2.57
CA ALA A 89 -5.56 8.14 3.71
C ALA A 89 -7.01 7.64 3.66
N TRP A 90 -7.52 7.12 4.79
CA TRP A 90 -8.86 6.52 4.83
C TRP A 90 -9.58 6.78 6.15
N ASP A 91 -10.90 6.59 6.13
CA ASP A 91 -11.76 6.62 7.30
C ASP A 91 -11.74 5.28 8.03
N SER A 92 -11.41 5.29 9.32
CA SER A 92 -11.32 4.07 10.14
C SER A 92 -12.66 3.41 10.45
N GLU A 93 -13.79 4.04 10.20
CA GLU A 93 -15.10 3.42 10.38
C GLU A 93 -15.60 2.72 9.13
N THR A 94 -15.26 3.29 7.96
CA THR A 94 -15.80 2.81 6.69
C THR A 94 -14.79 2.08 5.80
N GLY A 95 -13.48 2.25 6.08
CA GLY A 95 -12.41 1.77 5.22
C GLY A 95 -12.25 2.57 3.91
N LYS A 96 -13.12 3.56 3.67
CA LYS A 96 -13.07 4.33 2.42
C LYS A 96 -11.90 5.30 2.41
N ALA A 97 -11.12 5.25 1.34
CA ALA A 97 -10.08 6.24 1.10
C ALA A 97 -10.71 7.61 0.82
N VAL A 98 -10.09 8.67 1.36
CA VAL A 98 -10.57 10.06 1.18
C VAL A 98 -9.97 10.73 -0.05
N TYR A 99 -8.98 10.13 -0.64
CA TYR A 99 -8.29 10.58 -1.84
C TYR A 99 -7.61 9.38 -2.53
N ASN A 100 -7.26 9.54 -3.82
CA ASN A 100 -6.42 8.56 -4.50
C ASN A 100 -5.09 8.35 -3.75
N ALA A 101 -4.55 7.15 -3.80
CA ALA A 101 -3.21 6.88 -3.31
C ALA A 101 -2.18 7.75 -4.04
N ILE A 102 -1.35 8.47 -3.29
CA ILE A 102 -0.27 9.26 -3.86
C ILE A 102 0.95 8.36 -4.02
N VAL A 103 1.28 8.04 -5.28
CA VAL A 103 2.31 7.05 -5.62
C VAL A 103 3.71 7.57 -5.31
N TRP A 104 4.63 6.69 -4.98
CA TRP A 104 6.04 7.00 -4.69
C TRP A 104 6.74 7.80 -5.79
N GLN A 105 6.34 7.65 -7.06
CA GLN A 105 6.86 8.39 -8.22
C GLN A 105 6.32 9.83 -8.30
N CYS A 106 5.28 10.17 -7.52
CA CYS A 106 4.61 11.46 -7.63
C CYS A 106 5.47 12.60 -7.13
N ARG A 107 5.61 13.66 -7.95
CA ARG A 107 6.46 14.83 -7.64
C ARG A 107 5.69 16.01 -7.04
N ARG A 108 4.37 15.85 -6.68
CA ARG A 108 3.54 16.96 -6.17
C ARG A 108 4.05 17.63 -4.90
N SER A 109 4.83 16.91 -4.11
CA SER A 109 5.41 17.41 -2.86
C SER A 109 6.87 17.88 -3.01
N ALA A 110 7.40 18.00 -4.24
CA ALA A 110 8.79 18.41 -4.48
C ALA A 110 9.09 19.82 -3.93
N ASP A 111 8.15 20.77 -4.10
CA ASP A 111 8.30 22.12 -3.56
C ASP A 111 8.40 22.14 -2.03
N GLU A 112 7.75 21.21 -1.35
CA GLU A 112 7.87 21.08 0.11
C GLU A 112 9.24 20.53 0.51
N CYS A 113 9.79 19.60 -0.26
CA CYS A 113 11.16 19.13 -0.05
C CYS A 113 12.17 20.28 -0.23
N ALA A 114 12.01 21.11 -1.27
CA ALA A 114 12.86 22.27 -1.48
C ALA A 114 12.80 23.25 -0.29
N ARG A 115 11.60 23.52 0.24
CA ARG A 115 11.44 24.37 1.45
C ARG A 115 12.14 23.79 2.68
N LEU A 116 12.13 22.47 2.87
CA LEU A 116 12.84 21.81 3.96
C LEU A 116 14.36 22.01 3.83
N THR A 117 14.89 21.84 2.62
CA THR A 117 16.31 22.09 2.33
C THR A 117 16.69 23.55 2.54
N GLU A 118 15.88 24.50 2.02
CA GLU A 118 16.08 25.95 2.22
C GLU A 118 16.03 26.35 3.71
N ALA A 119 15.24 25.64 4.51
CA ALA A 119 15.16 25.82 5.95
C ALA A 119 16.32 25.17 6.72
N GLY A 120 17.28 24.52 6.05
CA GLY A 120 18.44 23.86 6.66
C GLY A 120 18.10 22.56 7.38
N CYS A 121 17.00 21.88 7.03
CA CYS A 121 16.55 20.65 7.71
C CYS A 121 17.31 19.38 7.25
N ASP A 122 18.16 19.46 6.23
CA ASP A 122 18.79 18.30 5.59
C ASP A 122 19.62 17.47 6.57
N GLU A 123 20.48 18.14 7.36
CA GLU A 123 21.35 17.48 8.34
C GLU A 123 20.53 16.77 9.43
N LEU A 124 19.51 17.44 9.98
CA LEU A 124 18.62 16.85 10.98
C LEU A 124 17.88 15.63 10.45
N ILE A 125 17.35 15.73 9.21
CA ILE A 125 16.63 14.62 8.56
C ILE A 125 17.59 13.47 8.32
N TYR A 126 18.79 13.75 7.80
CA TYR A 126 19.79 12.71 7.55
C TYR A 126 20.24 12.01 8.84
N GLU A 127 20.53 12.76 9.91
CA GLU A 127 20.89 12.19 11.21
C GLU A 127 19.81 11.28 11.80
N LYS A 128 18.53 11.61 11.60
CA LYS A 128 17.41 10.84 12.16
C LYS A 128 16.98 9.65 11.30
N THR A 129 17.19 9.72 10.00
CA THR A 129 16.60 8.76 9.05
C THR A 129 17.62 8.09 8.13
N GLY A 130 18.80 8.65 7.97
CA GLY A 130 19.77 8.27 6.94
C GLY A 130 19.37 8.70 5.52
N LEU A 131 18.34 9.56 5.38
CA LEU A 131 17.74 9.92 4.10
C LEU A 131 17.80 11.43 3.88
N MET A 132 17.80 11.85 2.61
CA MET A 132 17.66 13.26 2.23
C MET A 132 16.20 13.60 1.91
N PRO A 133 15.74 14.85 2.09
CA PRO A 133 14.40 15.26 1.68
C PRO A 133 14.14 14.97 0.21
N ASP A 134 13.17 14.12 -0.09
CA ASP A 134 12.71 13.84 -1.45
C ASP A 134 11.20 13.53 -1.48
N ALA A 135 10.55 13.92 -2.59
CA ALA A 135 9.14 13.65 -2.82
C ALA A 135 8.81 12.14 -2.95
N TYR A 136 9.83 11.30 -3.07
CA TYR A 136 9.70 9.84 -2.98
C TYR A 136 9.12 9.40 -1.65
N PHE A 137 9.56 10.02 -0.52
CA PHE A 137 9.18 9.61 0.83
C PHE A 137 7.78 10.06 1.24
N SER A 138 7.19 9.38 2.21
CA SER A 138 5.78 9.51 2.60
C SER A 138 5.43 10.83 3.28
N ALA A 139 6.34 11.39 4.08
CA ALA A 139 6.04 12.51 4.98
C ALA A 139 5.47 13.75 4.26
N THR A 140 6.09 14.16 3.16
CA THR A 140 5.65 15.34 2.39
C THR A 140 4.36 15.09 1.61
N LYS A 141 4.07 13.84 1.23
CA LYS A 141 2.78 13.44 0.64
C LYS A 141 1.66 13.50 1.68
N ILE A 142 1.92 13.03 2.91
CA ILE A 142 0.99 13.13 4.04
C ILE A 142 0.66 14.60 4.33
N LYS A 143 1.70 15.47 4.41
CA LYS A 143 1.51 16.90 4.58
C LYS A 143 0.64 17.48 3.47
N TRP A 144 0.89 17.09 2.22
CA TRP A 144 0.09 17.53 1.08
C TRP A 144 -1.39 17.11 1.23
N ILE A 145 -1.69 15.88 1.62
CA ILE A 145 -3.06 15.40 1.87
C ILE A 145 -3.72 16.26 2.93
N MET A 146 -3.07 16.52 4.05
CA MET A 146 -3.62 17.32 5.15
C MET A 146 -3.92 18.76 4.75
N GLN A 147 -3.17 19.32 3.82
CA GLN A 147 -3.35 20.69 3.34
C GLN A 147 -4.38 20.83 2.20
N ASN A 148 -4.56 19.77 1.39
CA ASN A 148 -5.30 19.89 0.13
C ASN A 148 -6.56 19.01 0.05
N VAL A 149 -6.79 18.12 1.03
CA VAL A 149 -7.95 17.23 1.07
C VAL A 149 -8.82 17.57 2.28
N PRO A 150 -9.88 18.40 2.12
CA PRO A 150 -10.71 18.85 3.23
C PRO A 150 -11.32 17.71 4.05
N GLU A 151 -11.64 16.60 3.40
CA GLU A 151 -12.20 15.42 4.08
C GLU A 151 -11.19 14.77 5.05
N ALA A 152 -9.90 14.76 4.71
CA ALA A 152 -8.86 14.28 5.63
C ALA A 152 -8.83 15.09 6.93
N LEU A 153 -8.95 16.42 6.83
CA LEU A 153 -8.99 17.31 8.00
C LEU A 153 -10.25 17.07 8.85
N LYS A 154 -11.40 16.86 8.23
CA LYS A 154 -12.65 16.54 8.96
C LYS A 154 -12.52 15.23 9.73
N LEU A 155 -12.00 14.18 9.07
CA LEU A 155 -11.78 12.89 9.73
C LEU A 155 -10.73 12.96 10.83
N GLN A 156 -9.67 13.76 10.65
CA GLN A 156 -8.70 14.00 11.71
C GLN A 156 -9.36 14.60 12.95
N ASN A 157 -10.18 15.64 12.77
CA ASN A 157 -10.90 16.30 13.87
C ASN A 157 -11.89 15.35 14.57
N ALA A 158 -12.43 14.38 13.84
CA ALA A 158 -13.31 13.33 14.38
C ALA A 158 -12.54 12.13 14.98
N GLY A 159 -11.20 12.11 14.95
CA GLY A 159 -10.39 10.98 15.41
C GLY A 159 -10.44 9.74 14.51
N ARG A 160 -11.00 9.86 13.31
CA ARG A 160 -11.28 8.75 12.40
C ARG A 160 -10.27 8.61 11.27
N LEU A 161 -9.44 9.60 11.03
CA LEU A 161 -8.44 9.54 9.97
C LEU A 161 -7.39 8.47 10.27
N ARG A 162 -7.12 7.64 9.28
CA ARG A 162 -5.94 6.77 9.22
C ARG A 162 -5.15 7.10 7.97
N ILE A 163 -3.83 7.09 8.11
CA ILE A 163 -2.90 7.30 6.98
C ILE A 163 -1.80 6.26 7.10
N GLY A 164 -1.45 5.64 6.00
CA GLY A 164 -0.36 4.67 5.96
C GLY A 164 0.12 4.40 4.54
N THR A 165 1.09 3.52 4.44
CA THR A 165 1.52 2.92 3.19
C THR A 165 0.54 1.84 2.74
N VAL A 166 0.70 1.32 1.53
CA VAL A 166 -0.26 0.38 0.95
C VAL A 166 -0.41 -0.88 1.79
N ASP A 167 0.68 -1.43 2.33
CA ASP A 167 0.64 -2.60 3.22
C ASP A 167 -0.25 -2.38 4.46
N THR A 168 -0.14 -1.22 5.10
CA THR A 168 -0.98 -0.85 6.25
C THR A 168 -2.46 -0.83 5.86
N TYR A 169 -2.79 -0.23 4.71
CA TYR A 169 -4.16 -0.21 4.20
C TYR A 169 -4.66 -1.62 3.84
N LEU A 170 -3.80 -2.47 3.23
CA LEU A 170 -4.14 -3.85 2.92
C LEU A 170 -4.41 -4.66 4.19
N MET A 171 -3.56 -4.55 5.21
CA MET A 171 -3.75 -5.23 6.49
C MET A 171 -5.07 -4.80 7.14
N TYR A 172 -5.36 -3.50 7.14
CA TYR A 172 -6.63 -2.96 7.63
C TYR A 172 -7.82 -3.57 6.88
N MET A 173 -7.81 -3.55 5.54
CA MET A 173 -8.92 -4.05 4.73
C MET A 173 -9.09 -5.57 4.83
N LEU A 174 -8.00 -6.35 4.79
CA LEU A 174 -8.03 -7.81 4.86
C LEU A 174 -8.43 -8.32 6.25
N SER A 175 -8.15 -7.55 7.32
CA SER A 175 -8.57 -7.90 8.68
C SER A 175 -10.00 -7.47 9.03
N GLY A 176 -10.70 -6.79 8.12
CA GLY A 176 -12.00 -6.19 8.38
C GLY A 176 -11.95 -5.05 9.39
N GLY A 177 -10.90 -4.25 9.35
CA GLY A 177 -10.71 -3.06 10.20
C GLY A 177 -10.28 -3.37 11.64
N LYS A 178 -9.73 -4.56 11.90
CA LYS A 178 -9.33 -5.00 13.25
C LYS A 178 -7.86 -4.72 13.59
N ILE A 179 -7.05 -4.39 12.60
CA ILE A 179 -5.62 -4.09 12.74
C ILE A 179 -5.38 -2.66 12.28
#